data_dc4101918b86e65ae9b4622b2da0d439
#
_entry.id   dc4101918b86e65ae9b4622b2da0d439
#
_cell.length_a   1.000
_cell.length_b   1.000
_cell.length_c   1.000
_cell.angle_alpha   90.00
_cell.angle_beta   90.00
_cell.angle_gamma   90.00
#
_symmetry.space_group_name_H-M   'P 1'
#
loop_
_entity.id
_entity.type
_entity.pdbx_description
1 polymer ?
#
loop_
_entity_poly.entity_id
_entity_poly.type
_entity_poly.pdbx_seq_one_letter_code
_entity_poly.pdbx_strand_id
1 'polypeptide(L)'
;MFEKFFSLNKNEQNVIKNIKKHIEILLKASYIFRDALYRGDKSIMSDIPELEREADIIRRVLIAEIYEGAFLPFLRPNIFRFVEIVDEAMNVIKNASVEYGHIYTKLDTIKDECCKIAVLNSQMIEMLLLAVDSLFFKEDLREKSLAIRIYEKSIDEIKFELTDKLKGLELKDFWEGKLLSDFISHLSGVSDVIEDAGDYLNIIKISLK
;
A
#
# COMPACT_ATOMS: atom_id res chain seq x y z
N MET A 1 7.81 36.22 7.15
CA MET A 1 6.79 36.28 6.08
C MET A 1 6.29 34.87 5.67
N PHE A 2 6.73 33.80 6.32
CA PHE A 2 6.40 32.40 5.98
C PHE A 2 5.36 31.72 6.86
N GLU A 3 4.90 32.35 7.94
CA GLU A 3 3.92 31.74 8.87
C GLU A 3 2.45 31.79 8.40
N LYS A 4 2.14 32.54 7.35
CA LYS A 4 0.75 32.71 6.86
C LYS A 4 0.29 31.63 5.87
N PHE A 5 1.14 30.70 5.47
CA PHE A 5 0.82 29.75 4.38
C PHE A 5 0.13 28.46 4.85
N PHE A 6 -0.05 28.22 6.15
CA PHE A 6 -0.53 26.94 6.64
C PHE A 6 -1.65 27.01 7.70
N SER A 7 -2.55 27.96 7.59
CA SER A 7 -3.89 27.72 8.12
C SER A 7 -4.67 26.96 7.03
N LEU A 8 -4.57 25.63 7.05
CA LEU A 8 -5.39 24.78 6.19
C LEU A 8 -6.86 25.21 6.37
N ASN A 9 -7.53 25.48 5.26
CA ASN A 9 -8.95 25.74 5.29
C ASN A 9 -9.73 24.44 5.57
N LYS A 10 -11.02 24.53 5.84
CA LYS A 10 -11.86 23.38 6.21
C LYS A 10 -11.86 22.29 5.14
N ASN A 11 -11.83 22.67 3.85
CA ASN A 11 -11.83 21.70 2.74
C ASN A 11 -10.50 20.95 2.68
N GLU A 12 -9.37 21.64 2.86
CA GLU A 12 -8.04 21.00 2.91
C GLU A 12 -7.91 20.03 4.08
N GLN A 13 -8.43 20.42 5.25
CA GLN A 13 -8.47 19.52 6.42
C GLN A 13 -9.31 18.27 6.16
N ASN A 14 -10.44 18.39 5.47
CA ASN A 14 -11.27 17.25 5.09
C ASN A 14 -10.53 16.31 4.13
N VAL A 15 -9.87 16.85 3.11
CA VAL A 15 -9.07 16.02 2.17
C VAL A 15 -7.97 15.29 2.90
N ILE A 16 -7.21 15.94 3.79
CA ILE A 16 -6.17 15.29 4.58
C ILE A 16 -6.75 14.15 5.45
N LYS A 17 -7.88 14.41 6.10
CA LYS A 17 -8.58 13.39 6.90
C LYS A 17 -9.00 12.19 6.04
N ASN A 18 -9.53 12.44 4.84
CA ASN A 18 -9.96 11.38 3.93
C ASN A 18 -8.76 10.63 3.32
N ILE A 19 -7.62 11.28 3.04
CA ILE A 19 -6.36 10.63 2.66
C ILE A 19 -5.92 9.67 3.77
N LYS A 20 -5.90 10.10 5.01
CA LYS A 20 -5.54 9.24 6.14
C LYS A 20 -6.49 8.05 6.26
N LYS A 21 -7.81 8.28 6.17
CA LYS A 21 -8.81 7.22 6.19
C LYS A 21 -8.58 6.21 5.06
N HIS A 22 -8.22 6.66 3.86
CA HIS A 22 -7.90 5.79 2.72
C HIS A 22 -6.71 4.88 3.04
N ILE A 23 -5.63 5.42 3.60
CA ILE A 23 -4.45 4.64 4.03
C ILE A 23 -4.78 3.73 5.21
N GLU A 24 -5.62 4.14 6.16
CA GLU A 24 -6.06 3.30 7.29
C GLU A 24 -6.84 2.07 6.82
N ILE A 25 -7.65 2.20 5.75
CA ILE A 25 -8.33 1.05 5.13
C ILE A 25 -7.33 0.12 4.47
N LEU A 26 -6.35 0.65 3.73
CA LEU A 26 -5.26 -0.11 3.15
C LEU A 26 -4.46 -0.87 4.23
N LEU A 27 -4.16 -0.20 5.35
CA LEU A 27 -3.48 -0.81 6.50
C LEU A 27 -4.31 -1.94 7.11
N LYS A 28 -5.61 -1.73 7.28
CA LYS A 28 -6.52 -2.77 7.77
C LYS A 28 -6.54 -3.99 6.84
N ALA A 29 -6.59 -3.78 5.52
CA ALA A 29 -6.52 -4.86 4.54
C ALA A 29 -5.19 -5.63 4.63
N SER A 30 -4.07 -4.92 4.80
CA SER A 30 -2.75 -5.54 4.97
C SER A 30 -2.64 -6.39 6.24
N TYR A 31 -3.23 -5.96 7.35
CA TYR A 31 -3.28 -6.74 8.59
C TYR A 31 -4.13 -8.00 8.44
N ILE A 32 -5.30 -7.89 7.82
CA ILE A 32 -6.16 -9.04 7.52
C ILE A 32 -5.39 -10.05 6.66
N PHE A 33 -4.71 -9.58 5.63
CA PHE A 33 -3.91 -10.41 4.73
C PHE A 33 -2.78 -11.14 5.50
N ARG A 34 -2.01 -10.39 6.29
CA ARG A 34 -0.94 -10.93 7.15
C ARG A 34 -1.49 -12.01 8.10
N ASP A 35 -2.57 -11.72 8.79
CA ASP A 35 -3.14 -12.64 9.79
C ASP A 35 -3.69 -13.90 9.13
N ALA A 36 -4.28 -13.80 7.94
CA ALA A 36 -4.74 -14.95 7.15
C ALA A 36 -3.58 -15.86 6.73
N LEU A 37 -2.45 -15.30 6.29
CA LEU A 37 -1.24 -16.06 5.96
C LEU A 37 -0.68 -16.79 7.19
N TYR A 38 -0.54 -16.09 8.32
CA TYR A 38 -0.03 -16.68 9.55
C TYR A 38 -0.87 -17.86 10.04
N ARG A 39 -2.19 -17.68 10.04
CA ARG A 39 -3.13 -18.71 10.49
C ARG A 39 -3.36 -19.81 9.47
N GLY A 40 -3.04 -19.56 8.20
CA GLY A 40 -3.43 -20.42 7.08
C GLY A 40 -4.95 -20.43 6.83
N ASP A 41 -5.66 -19.43 7.36
CA ASP A 41 -7.12 -19.32 7.26
C ASP A 41 -7.52 -18.33 6.16
N LYS A 42 -7.86 -18.90 5.02
CA LYS A 42 -8.27 -18.13 3.83
C LYS A 42 -9.60 -17.41 4.01
N SER A 43 -10.46 -17.88 4.92
CA SER A 43 -11.79 -17.27 5.14
C SER A 43 -11.68 -15.82 5.64
N ILE A 44 -10.62 -15.51 6.37
CA ILE A 44 -10.33 -14.16 6.89
C ILE A 44 -10.16 -13.15 5.74
N MET A 45 -9.68 -13.58 4.58
CA MET A 45 -9.48 -12.68 3.42
C MET A 45 -10.77 -12.25 2.72
N SER A 46 -11.91 -12.86 3.03
CA SER A 46 -13.20 -12.51 2.44
C SER A 46 -13.62 -11.04 2.64
N ASP A 47 -13.06 -10.38 3.67
CA ASP A 47 -13.35 -8.98 3.96
C ASP A 47 -12.55 -7.99 3.10
N ILE A 48 -11.45 -8.42 2.46
CA ILE A 48 -10.57 -7.53 1.68
C ILE A 48 -11.29 -6.90 0.48
N PRO A 49 -12.12 -7.62 -0.32
CA PRO A 49 -12.89 -7.01 -1.40
C PRO A 49 -13.89 -5.94 -0.94
N GLU A 50 -14.41 -6.05 0.29
CA GLU A 50 -15.31 -5.01 0.85
C GLU A 50 -14.52 -3.78 1.26
N LEU A 51 -13.33 -3.96 1.84
CA LEU A 51 -12.42 -2.84 2.15
C LEU A 51 -11.96 -2.11 0.89
N GLU A 52 -11.72 -2.83 -0.20
CA GLU A 52 -11.40 -2.19 -1.49
C GLU A 52 -12.55 -1.33 -1.99
N ARG A 53 -13.81 -1.79 -1.88
CA ARG A 53 -14.97 -0.97 -2.24
C ARG A 53 -15.09 0.28 -1.35
N GLU A 54 -14.82 0.14 -0.04
CA GLU A 54 -14.80 1.29 0.87
C GLU A 54 -13.68 2.28 0.48
N ALA A 55 -12.50 1.78 0.15
CA ALA A 55 -11.37 2.59 -0.32
C ALA A 55 -11.72 3.34 -1.62
N ASP A 56 -12.32 2.67 -2.61
CA ASP A 56 -12.75 3.29 -3.88
C ASP A 56 -13.80 4.39 -3.68
N ILE A 57 -14.73 4.22 -2.73
CA ILE A 57 -15.69 5.26 -2.37
C ILE A 57 -14.95 6.49 -1.81
N ILE A 58 -14.00 6.30 -0.92
CA ILE A 58 -13.22 7.41 -0.34
C ILE A 58 -12.37 8.09 -1.41
N ARG A 59 -11.74 7.33 -2.30
CA ARG A 59 -11.00 7.86 -3.45
C ARG A 59 -11.86 8.80 -4.30
N ARG A 60 -13.10 8.39 -4.62
CA ARG A 60 -14.03 9.22 -5.39
C ARG A 60 -14.41 10.52 -4.66
N VAL A 61 -14.62 10.45 -3.35
CA VAL A 61 -14.86 11.64 -2.52
C VAL A 61 -13.65 12.57 -2.54
N LEU A 62 -12.44 12.03 -2.35
CA LEU A 62 -11.18 12.78 -2.41
C LEU A 62 -11.00 13.51 -3.74
N ILE A 63 -11.27 12.82 -4.86
CA ILE A 63 -11.18 13.39 -6.20
C ILE A 63 -12.16 14.56 -6.33
N ALA A 64 -13.41 14.41 -5.89
CA ALA A 64 -14.41 15.46 -5.94
C ALA A 64 -13.97 16.68 -5.11
N GLU A 65 -13.54 16.49 -3.87
CA GLU A 65 -13.07 17.58 -2.98
C GLU A 65 -11.85 18.33 -3.57
N ILE A 66 -10.92 17.62 -4.22
CA ILE A 66 -9.77 18.23 -4.89
C ILE A 66 -10.24 19.09 -6.08
N TYR A 67 -11.19 18.61 -6.90
CA TYR A 67 -11.74 19.36 -8.02
C TYR A 67 -12.59 20.55 -7.58
N GLU A 68 -13.30 20.46 -6.45
CA GLU A 68 -14.07 21.55 -5.86
C GLU A 68 -13.22 22.68 -5.25
N GLY A 69 -11.91 22.51 -5.27
CA GLY A 69 -10.99 23.60 -4.97
C GLY A 69 -10.21 23.45 -3.67
N ALA A 70 -10.17 22.27 -3.07
CA ALA A 70 -9.20 22.00 -2.01
C ALA A 70 -7.78 22.15 -2.58
N PHE A 71 -6.93 22.80 -1.83
CA PHE A 71 -5.54 23.14 -2.17
C PHE A 71 -5.37 24.12 -3.36
N LEU A 72 -4.19 24.68 -3.44
CA LEU A 72 -3.80 25.54 -4.55
C LEU A 72 -3.75 24.75 -5.88
N PRO A 73 -4.10 25.37 -7.01
CA PRO A 73 -4.21 24.65 -8.29
C PRO A 73 -2.98 23.84 -8.68
N PHE A 74 -1.78 24.30 -8.34
CA PHE A 74 -0.52 23.63 -8.68
C PHE A 74 -0.23 22.39 -7.80
N LEU A 75 -0.87 22.28 -6.62
CA LEU A 75 -0.74 21.12 -5.73
C LEU A 75 -1.70 19.98 -6.07
N ARG A 76 -2.85 20.31 -6.65
CA ARG A 76 -3.93 19.34 -6.92
C ARG A 76 -3.49 18.14 -7.73
N PRO A 77 -2.71 18.29 -8.83
CA PRO A 77 -2.25 17.13 -9.61
C PRO A 77 -1.39 16.17 -8.78
N ASN A 78 -0.56 16.71 -7.88
CA ASN A 78 0.32 15.89 -7.05
C ASN A 78 -0.48 15.15 -5.97
N ILE A 79 -1.45 15.81 -5.33
CA ILE A 79 -2.31 15.17 -4.33
C ILE A 79 -3.19 14.12 -5.00
N PHE A 80 -3.76 14.43 -6.16
CA PHE A 80 -4.53 13.47 -6.95
C PHE A 80 -3.70 12.21 -7.27
N ARG A 81 -2.48 12.40 -7.80
CA ARG A 81 -1.63 11.26 -8.15
C ARG A 81 -1.25 10.42 -6.93
N PHE A 82 -1.00 11.06 -5.78
CA PHE A 82 -0.76 10.34 -4.53
C PHE A 82 -1.95 9.46 -4.13
N VAL A 83 -3.17 9.99 -4.22
CA VAL A 83 -4.40 9.23 -3.92
C VAL A 83 -4.56 8.03 -4.86
N GLU A 84 -4.26 8.20 -6.16
CA GLU A 84 -4.30 7.11 -7.14
C GLU A 84 -3.27 6.01 -6.83
N ILE A 85 -2.06 6.38 -6.39
CA ILE A 85 -1.03 5.40 -6.01
C ILE A 85 -1.48 4.59 -4.78
N VAL A 86 -2.07 5.24 -3.77
CA VAL A 86 -2.60 4.54 -2.59
C VAL A 86 -3.72 3.56 -2.96
N ASP A 87 -4.59 3.95 -3.90
CA ASP A 87 -5.65 3.08 -4.43
C ASP A 87 -5.08 1.88 -5.20
N GLU A 88 -4.01 2.09 -5.96
CA GLU A 88 -3.30 1.03 -6.67
C GLU A 88 -2.75 -0.02 -5.68
N ALA A 89 -2.17 0.40 -4.55
CA ALA A 89 -1.72 -0.52 -3.51
C ALA A 89 -2.86 -1.38 -2.95
N MET A 90 -4.05 -0.80 -2.78
CA MET A 90 -5.24 -1.54 -2.35
C MET A 90 -5.66 -2.60 -3.37
N ASN A 91 -5.62 -2.26 -4.67
CA ASN A 91 -5.91 -3.20 -5.75
C ASN A 91 -4.91 -4.36 -5.79
N VAL A 92 -3.62 -4.08 -5.57
CA VAL A 92 -2.57 -5.12 -5.51
C VAL A 92 -2.80 -6.08 -4.34
N ILE A 93 -3.11 -5.59 -3.14
CA ILE A 93 -3.46 -6.44 -1.98
C ILE A 93 -4.70 -7.29 -2.27
N LYS A 94 -5.74 -6.71 -2.86
CA LYS A 94 -6.95 -7.44 -3.26
C LYS A 94 -6.62 -8.57 -4.24
N ASN A 95 -5.82 -8.30 -5.28
CA ASN A 95 -5.42 -9.32 -6.25
C ASN A 95 -4.66 -10.46 -5.57
N ALA A 96 -3.66 -10.15 -4.74
CA ALA A 96 -2.95 -11.15 -3.96
C ALA A 96 -3.89 -11.98 -3.07
N SER A 97 -4.92 -11.36 -2.47
CA SER A 97 -5.89 -12.06 -1.61
C SER A 97 -6.76 -13.05 -2.39
N VAL A 98 -7.19 -12.67 -3.60
CA VAL A 98 -7.96 -13.55 -4.50
C VAL A 98 -7.10 -14.73 -4.94
N GLU A 99 -5.87 -14.48 -5.35
CA GLU A 99 -4.94 -15.53 -5.77
C GLU A 99 -4.62 -16.50 -4.62
N TYR A 100 -4.34 -15.98 -3.43
CA TYR A 100 -4.14 -16.81 -2.24
C TYR A 100 -5.35 -17.74 -1.98
N GLY A 101 -6.56 -17.23 -2.17
CA GLY A 101 -7.79 -18.02 -2.05
C GLY A 101 -7.80 -19.28 -2.92
N HIS A 102 -7.16 -19.23 -4.08
CA HIS A 102 -7.11 -20.31 -5.07
C HIS A 102 -5.88 -21.22 -4.97
N ILE A 103 -4.90 -20.91 -4.13
CA ILE A 103 -3.70 -21.77 -3.91
C ILE A 103 -4.06 -22.87 -2.92
N TYR A 104 -4.07 -24.13 -3.34
CA TYR A 104 -4.39 -25.29 -2.50
C TYR A 104 -3.18 -26.18 -2.20
N THR A 105 -2.06 -26.00 -2.89
CA THR A 105 -0.87 -26.83 -2.79
C THR A 105 0.38 -25.97 -2.74
N LYS A 106 1.49 -26.54 -2.28
CA LYS A 106 2.83 -25.94 -2.29
C LYS A 106 3.01 -24.65 -1.46
N LEU A 107 1.95 -24.10 -0.86
CA LEU A 107 2.04 -22.88 -0.05
C LEU A 107 2.96 -23.07 1.17
N ASP A 108 2.92 -24.24 1.81
CA ASP A 108 3.73 -24.53 3.01
C ASP A 108 5.23 -24.37 2.76
N THR A 109 5.68 -24.61 1.51
CA THR A 109 7.10 -24.49 1.13
C THR A 109 7.58 -23.03 1.11
N ILE A 110 6.67 -22.07 0.90
CA ILE A 110 6.98 -20.64 0.73
C ILE A 110 6.30 -19.76 1.77
N LYS A 111 5.57 -20.37 2.72
CA LYS A 111 4.72 -19.67 3.68
C LYS A 111 5.50 -18.68 4.55
N ASP A 112 6.66 -19.07 5.03
CA ASP A 112 7.46 -18.25 5.94
C ASP A 112 7.92 -16.95 5.26
N GLU A 113 8.37 -17.03 4.02
CA GLU A 113 8.76 -15.86 3.22
C GLU A 113 7.55 -14.98 2.91
N CYS A 114 6.43 -15.58 2.53
CA CYS A 114 5.19 -14.82 2.29
C CYS A 114 4.72 -14.08 3.55
N CYS A 115 4.82 -14.72 4.72
CA CYS A 115 4.50 -14.08 6.00
C CYS A 115 5.44 -12.90 6.30
N LYS A 116 6.74 -13.05 6.04
CA LYS A 116 7.72 -11.97 6.21
C LYS A 116 7.39 -10.77 5.32
N ILE A 117 7.11 -11.00 4.03
CA ILE A 117 6.71 -9.95 3.09
C ILE A 117 5.44 -9.25 3.59
N ALA A 118 4.42 -10.00 4.02
CA ALA A 118 3.17 -9.41 4.51
C ALA A 118 3.36 -8.54 5.76
N VAL A 119 4.29 -8.91 6.66
CA VAL A 119 4.67 -8.08 7.82
C VAL A 119 5.33 -6.79 7.35
N LEU A 120 6.31 -6.88 6.46
CA LEU A 120 7.04 -5.71 5.96
C LEU A 120 6.10 -4.76 5.20
N ASN A 121 5.20 -5.29 4.36
CA ASN A 121 4.16 -4.49 3.71
C ASN A 121 3.31 -3.71 4.71
N SER A 122 2.86 -4.36 5.79
CA SER A 122 2.09 -3.68 6.85
C SER A 122 2.89 -2.56 7.51
N GLN A 123 4.18 -2.79 7.79
CA GLN A 123 5.07 -1.78 8.36
C GLN A 123 5.33 -0.61 7.40
N MET A 124 5.45 -0.88 6.10
CA MET A 124 5.59 0.18 5.09
C MET A 124 4.34 1.07 5.04
N ILE A 125 3.14 0.49 5.09
CA ILE A 125 1.89 1.25 5.10
C ILE A 125 1.75 2.08 6.39
N GLU A 126 2.18 1.55 7.54
CA GLU A 126 2.27 2.32 8.79
C GLU A 126 3.20 3.53 8.64
N MET A 127 4.37 3.32 8.03
CA MET A 127 5.32 4.42 7.77
C MET A 127 4.75 5.44 6.80
N LEU A 128 3.99 5.01 5.79
CA LEU A 128 3.32 5.91 4.85
C LEU A 128 2.28 6.78 5.57
N LEU A 129 1.47 6.20 6.47
CA LEU A 129 0.49 6.95 7.27
C LEU A 129 1.18 7.99 8.15
N LEU A 130 2.27 7.62 8.84
CA LEU A 130 3.08 8.54 9.63
C LEU A 130 3.76 9.62 8.77
N ALA A 131 4.16 9.29 7.54
CA ALA A 131 4.74 10.25 6.61
C ALA A 131 3.72 11.30 6.15
N VAL A 132 2.45 10.91 5.92
CA VAL A 132 1.36 11.86 5.64
C VAL A 132 1.16 12.82 6.82
N ASP A 133 1.14 12.32 8.05
CA ASP A 133 1.08 13.17 9.23
C ASP A 133 2.25 14.15 9.29
N SER A 134 3.47 13.67 9.12
CA SER A 134 4.67 14.51 9.14
C SER A 134 4.64 15.59 8.04
N LEU A 135 4.10 15.28 6.87
CA LEU A 135 3.98 16.25 5.77
C LEU A 135 3.13 17.46 6.17
N PHE A 136 1.98 17.21 6.79
CA PHE A 136 1.01 18.27 7.11
C PHE A 136 1.27 18.94 8.47
N PHE A 137 1.97 18.27 9.40
CA PHE A 137 2.37 18.85 10.69
C PHE A 137 3.80 19.44 10.69
N LYS A 138 4.45 19.53 9.51
CA LYS A 138 5.80 20.10 9.31
C LYS A 138 6.92 19.36 10.04
N GLU A 139 6.75 18.06 10.23
CA GLU A 139 7.79 17.19 10.72
C GLU A 139 8.74 16.72 9.61
N ASP A 140 9.84 16.08 9.98
CA ASP A 140 10.78 15.54 8.99
C ASP A 140 10.26 14.21 8.41
N LEU A 141 10.13 14.16 7.08
CA LEU A 141 9.74 12.96 6.34
C LEU A 141 10.89 11.96 6.16
N ARG A 142 12.15 12.40 6.36
CA ARG A 142 13.32 11.61 5.92
C ARG A 142 13.39 10.24 6.56
N GLU A 143 13.14 10.13 7.86
CA GLU A 143 13.18 8.85 8.57
C GLU A 143 12.12 7.89 8.06
N LYS A 144 10.89 8.37 7.81
CA LYS A 144 9.78 7.56 7.31
C LYS A 144 10.04 7.09 5.87
N SER A 145 10.50 8.00 5.00
CA SER A 145 10.90 7.64 3.63
C SER A 145 12.08 6.66 3.60
N LEU A 146 13.06 6.82 4.49
CA LEU A 146 14.17 5.87 4.59
C LEU A 146 13.71 4.49 5.07
N ALA A 147 12.81 4.45 6.05
CA ALA A 147 12.25 3.18 6.55
C ALA A 147 11.49 2.43 5.43
N ILE A 148 10.67 3.13 4.65
CA ILE A 148 9.96 2.55 3.51
C ILE A 148 10.94 1.90 2.53
N ARG A 149 12.01 2.59 2.13
CA ARG A 149 13.03 2.06 1.21
C ARG A 149 13.82 0.87 1.78
N ILE A 150 14.08 0.87 3.09
CA ILE A 150 14.76 -0.27 3.73
C ILE A 150 13.85 -1.51 3.70
N TYR A 151 12.56 -1.34 3.98
CA TYR A 151 11.61 -2.45 3.94
C TYR A 151 11.38 -2.96 2.52
N GLU A 152 11.24 -2.07 1.52
CA GLU A 152 11.14 -2.45 0.10
C GLU A 152 12.34 -3.29 -0.31
N LYS A 153 13.57 -2.84 -0.05
CA LYS A 153 14.78 -3.60 -0.36
C LYS A 153 14.80 -4.98 0.32
N SER A 154 14.33 -5.07 1.56
CA SER A 154 14.24 -6.35 2.27
C SER A 154 13.20 -7.29 1.63
N ILE A 155 12.10 -6.74 1.11
CA ILE A 155 11.09 -7.50 0.37
C ILE A 155 11.64 -8.02 -0.95
N ASP A 156 12.40 -7.20 -1.68
CA ASP A 156 13.04 -7.60 -2.92
C ASP A 156 14.03 -8.76 -2.71
N GLU A 157 14.83 -8.71 -1.65
CA GLU A 157 15.73 -9.81 -1.28
C GLU A 157 14.95 -11.11 -1.04
N ILE A 158 13.84 -11.06 -0.28
CA ILE A 158 12.96 -12.22 -0.03
C ILE A 158 12.28 -12.70 -1.33
N LYS A 159 11.86 -11.80 -2.21
CA LYS A 159 11.27 -12.12 -3.52
C LYS A 159 12.22 -12.91 -4.41
N PHE A 160 13.52 -12.56 -4.41
CA PHE A 160 14.55 -13.34 -5.11
C PHE A 160 14.68 -14.76 -4.54
N GLU A 161 14.74 -14.91 -3.22
CA GLU A 161 14.77 -16.21 -2.56
C GLU A 161 13.53 -17.06 -2.90
N LEU A 162 12.33 -16.46 -2.88
CA LEU A 162 11.09 -17.11 -3.28
C LEU A 162 11.11 -17.57 -4.73
N THR A 163 11.61 -16.74 -5.65
CA THR A 163 11.73 -17.08 -7.07
C THR A 163 12.62 -18.29 -7.28
N ASP A 164 13.74 -18.37 -6.55
CA ASP A 164 14.63 -19.52 -6.64
C ASP A 164 14.01 -20.79 -6.04
N LYS A 165 13.27 -20.67 -4.94
CA LYS A 165 12.49 -21.79 -4.39
C LYS A 165 11.44 -22.30 -5.37
N LEU A 166 10.72 -21.41 -6.05
CA LEU A 166 9.70 -21.79 -7.04
C LEU A 166 10.27 -22.61 -8.19
N LYS A 167 11.49 -22.29 -8.66
CA LYS A 167 12.16 -23.05 -9.75
C LYS A 167 12.40 -24.52 -9.38
N GLY A 168 12.53 -24.82 -8.09
CA GLY A 168 12.75 -26.15 -7.57
C GLY A 168 11.48 -26.95 -7.25
N LEU A 169 10.29 -26.34 -7.37
CA LEU A 169 9.02 -27.02 -7.07
C LEU A 169 8.56 -27.90 -8.22
N GLU A 170 8.15 -29.12 -7.90
CA GLU A 170 7.36 -29.93 -8.80
C GLU A 170 5.93 -29.41 -8.83
N LEU A 171 5.51 -28.86 -9.95
CA LEU A 171 4.19 -28.28 -10.18
C LEU A 171 3.31 -29.26 -10.94
N LYS A 172 2.02 -29.29 -10.62
CA LYS A 172 1.03 -30.15 -11.28
C LYS A 172 0.88 -29.78 -12.76
N ASP A 173 0.77 -28.50 -13.04
CA ASP A 173 0.56 -27.95 -14.38
C ASP A 173 1.00 -26.48 -14.45
N PHE A 174 0.90 -25.91 -15.66
CA PHE A 174 1.21 -24.49 -15.92
C PHE A 174 0.39 -23.53 -15.04
N TRP A 175 -0.89 -23.83 -14.81
CA TRP A 175 -1.77 -22.92 -14.09
C TRP A 175 -1.46 -22.83 -12.60
N GLU A 176 -1.04 -23.95 -11.99
CA GLU A 176 -0.53 -23.92 -10.59
C GLU A 176 0.70 -23.03 -10.48
N GLY A 177 1.65 -23.17 -11.41
CA GLY A 177 2.84 -22.33 -11.43
C GLY A 177 2.54 -20.86 -11.68
N LYS A 178 1.63 -20.59 -12.62
CA LYS A 178 1.18 -19.23 -12.93
C LYS A 178 0.53 -18.58 -11.72
N LEU A 179 -0.38 -19.26 -11.03
CA LEU A 179 -1.07 -18.75 -9.86
C LEU A 179 -0.11 -18.44 -8.70
N LEU A 180 0.86 -19.33 -8.43
CA LEU A 180 1.90 -19.09 -7.42
C LEU A 180 2.79 -17.89 -7.78
N SER A 181 3.17 -17.78 -9.05
CA SER A 181 3.98 -16.68 -9.55
C SER A 181 3.24 -15.34 -9.45
N ASP A 182 1.97 -15.29 -9.86
CA ASP A 182 1.14 -14.07 -9.80
C ASP A 182 0.94 -13.65 -8.34
N PHE A 183 0.62 -14.60 -7.46
CA PHE A 183 0.48 -14.36 -6.03
C PHE A 183 1.74 -13.72 -5.41
N ILE A 184 2.91 -14.29 -5.66
CA ILE A 184 4.18 -13.76 -5.15
C ILE A 184 4.45 -12.37 -5.75
N SER A 185 4.17 -12.20 -7.04
CA SER A 185 4.35 -10.92 -7.73
C SER A 185 3.45 -9.83 -7.13
N HIS A 186 2.17 -10.11 -6.89
CA HIS A 186 1.28 -9.14 -6.24
C HIS A 186 1.63 -8.93 -4.77
N LEU A 187 1.95 -9.99 -4.01
CA LEU A 187 2.33 -9.88 -2.61
C LEU A 187 3.56 -8.99 -2.42
N SER A 188 4.61 -9.17 -3.24
CA SER A 188 5.80 -8.32 -3.22
C SER A 188 5.58 -6.96 -3.87
N GLY A 189 4.75 -6.86 -4.91
CA GLY A 189 4.48 -5.62 -5.62
C GLY A 189 3.75 -4.54 -4.79
N VAL A 190 3.19 -4.91 -3.64
CA VAL A 190 2.66 -3.92 -2.69
C VAL A 190 3.76 -2.95 -2.24
N SER A 191 4.98 -3.44 -1.99
CA SER A 191 6.11 -2.63 -1.56
C SER A 191 6.51 -1.59 -2.60
N ASP A 192 6.56 -1.97 -3.87
CA ASP A 192 6.91 -1.07 -4.98
C ASP A 192 5.94 0.12 -5.02
N VAL A 193 4.64 -0.16 -4.91
CA VAL A 193 3.59 0.88 -4.94
C VAL A 193 3.65 1.77 -3.69
N ILE A 194 3.96 1.21 -2.51
CA ILE A 194 4.09 2.01 -1.28
C ILE A 194 5.38 2.86 -1.30
N GLU A 195 6.46 2.38 -1.91
CA GLU A 195 7.66 3.20 -2.13
C GLU A 195 7.35 4.38 -3.05
N ASP A 196 6.66 4.15 -4.17
CA ASP A 196 6.19 5.19 -5.08
C ASP A 196 5.33 6.23 -4.35
N ALA A 197 4.41 5.80 -3.48
CA ALA A 197 3.60 6.72 -2.66
C ALA A 197 4.49 7.57 -1.72
N GLY A 198 5.48 6.95 -1.07
CA GLY A 198 6.44 7.63 -0.20
C GLY A 198 7.29 8.67 -0.95
N ASP A 199 7.75 8.34 -2.15
CA ASP A 199 8.49 9.26 -3.00
C ASP A 199 7.61 10.43 -3.48
N TYR A 200 6.33 10.14 -3.78
CA TYR A 200 5.38 11.19 -4.15
C TYR A 200 5.09 12.18 -3.01
N LEU A 201 5.10 11.75 -1.74
CA LEU A 201 5.02 12.66 -0.59
C LEU A 201 6.21 13.65 -0.56
N ASN A 202 7.40 13.23 -0.97
CA ASN A 202 8.54 14.15 -1.09
C ASN A 202 8.34 15.18 -2.20
N ILE A 203 7.69 14.82 -3.32
CA ILE A 203 7.31 15.76 -4.40
C ILE A 203 6.30 16.79 -3.87
N ILE A 204 5.27 16.33 -3.15
CA ILE A 204 4.27 17.22 -2.53
C ILE A 204 4.96 18.16 -1.54
N LYS A 205 5.87 17.67 -0.70
CA LYS A 205 6.63 18.49 0.26
C LYS A 205 7.43 19.61 -0.43
N ILE A 206 8.06 19.32 -1.56
CA ILE A 206 8.81 20.32 -2.33
C ILE A 206 7.84 21.35 -2.92
N SER A 207 6.70 20.94 -3.39
CA SER A 207 5.67 21.81 -3.96
C SER A 207 4.96 22.70 -2.91
N LEU A 208 5.08 22.37 -1.62
CA LEU A 208 4.54 23.13 -0.51
C LEU A 208 5.50 24.26 -0.03
N LYS A 209 6.73 24.32 -0.53
CA LYS A 209 7.74 25.34 -0.21
C LYS A 209 7.64 26.54 -1.14
#